data_5bc163827947cebae1ead3e4213b34c3
#
_entry.id   5bc163827947cebae1ead3e4213b34c3
#
_cell.length_a   1.000
_cell.length_b   1.000
_cell.length_c   1.000
_cell.angle_alpha   90.00
_cell.angle_beta   90.00
_cell.angle_gamma   90.00
#
_symmetry.space_group_name_H-M   'P 1'
#
loop_
_entity.id
_entity.type
_entity.pdbx_description
1 polymer ?
#
loop_
_entity_poly.entity_id
_entity_poly.type
_entity_poly.pdbx_seq_one_letter_code
_entity_poly.pdbx_strand_id
1 'polypeptide(L)'
;ITYSVPDGEFKDDFLADTSEITVRSGDYLSEDALEKETELRASAMRRKGYFGFTKNYFSFEADTLNSPDTAGLLMTVKEYTRNQTPEYARPHRKYYMGKVTLSYDKDLKFNDKVLRNMCTLHPGDLYDEKEVNTTYSRLSALKMFSGVNVSMNPRDSGIVDCDITLTRSRMQGFKVNLEGSTNSTGLIGISPQISYYHKNIFHGGQWLNLGFLGNFQFKYNDRSVKSNEFGVSAGLSFPEFLGLPNSMFKGPSVPRTEINASYNYQNRPEYTRNMISTSYGYSGSLRNGKFFYQFYPIQAKIVRLTNLDPNFYTTLSGNPFMRDAYQNHFDVGSGLVAYYTTSSSLVPKETYEYLRLQLDASGNVLSLFNKAMRRDDYGSRLIWNTPYSQYIRSELTLGKTFVFGRNDRQALATRIMGGVGYAYGNSSAL
;
A
#
# COMPACT_ATOMS: atom_id res chain seq x y z
N ILE A 1 -38.09 -5.99 -13.89
CA ILE A 1 -37.73 -6.44 -12.54
C ILE A 1 -38.71 -5.80 -11.55
N THR A 2 -39.33 -6.59 -10.73
CA THR A 2 -40.25 -6.17 -9.67
C THR A 2 -39.70 -6.55 -8.31
N TYR A 3 -39.87 -5.69 -7.30
CA TYR A 3 -39.39 -5.92 -5.94
C TYR A 3 -40.57 -6.14 -5.00
N SER A 4 -40.57 -7.22 -4.25
CA SER A 4 -41.48 -7.50 -3.14
C SER A 4 -40.71 -7.39 -1.83
N VAL A 5 -40.91 -6.33 -1.07
CA VAL A 5 -40.19 -6.02 0.16
C VAL A 5 -41.19 -5.81 1.29
N PRO A 6 -41.00 -6.37 2.49
CA PRO A 6 -41.87 -6.13 3.64
C PRO A 6 -42.03 -4.65 3.96
N ASP A 7 -43.25 -4.23 4.29
CA ASP A 7 -43.53 -2.83 4.57
C ASP A 7 -42.82 -2.33 5.85
N GLY A 8 -42.42 -1.06 5.83
CA GLY A 8 -41.76 -0.38 6.94
C GLY A 8 -40.48 0.35 6.54
N GLU A 9 -39.76 0.88 7.53
CA GLU A 9 -38.52 1.65 7.33
C GLU A 9 -37.48 0.92 6.47
N PHE A 10 -37.42 -0.42 6.57
CA PHE A 10 -36.52 -1.24 5.77
C PHE A 10 -36.81 -1.13 4.27
N LYS A 11 -38.10 -1.13 3.90
CA LYS A 11 -38.54 -1.01 2.50
C LYS A 11 -38.14 0.34 1.91
N ASP A 12 -38.30 1.41 2.68
CA ASP A 12 -37.97 2.76 2.23
C ASP A 12 -36.46 2.87 2.00
N ASP A 13 -35.63 2.39 2.94
CA ASP A 13 -34.18 2.37 2.83
C ASP A 13 -33.68 1.48 1.68
N PHE A 14 -34.36 0.35 1.45
CA PHE A 14 -34.00 -0.61 0.40
C PHE A 14 -34.28 -0.07 -1.00
N LEU A 15 -35.48 0.54 -1.19
CA LEU A 15 -35.89 1.10 -2.48
C LEU A 15 -35.19 2.42 -2.80
N ALA A 16 -34.83 3.21 -1.80
CA ALA A 16 -34.10 4.47 -2.00
C ALA A 16 -32.66 4.24 -2.48
N ASP A 17 -32.08 3.06 -2.22
CA ASP A 17 -30.70 2.75 -2.62
C ASP A 17 -30.64 2.13 -4.02
N THR A 18 -30.42 2.98 -5.00
CA THR A 18 -30.24 2.57 -6.41
C THR A 18 -28.78 2.46 -6.83
N SER A 19 -27.84 2.79 -5.94
CA SER A 19 -26.41 2.88 -6.25
C SER A 19 -25.76 1.52 -6.54
N GLU A 20 -26.32 0.45 -5.96
CA GLU A 20 -25.77 -0.91 -6.02
C GLU A 20 -26.57 -1.83 -6.95
N ILE A 21 -27.39 -1.27 -7.85
CA ILE A 21 -28.15 -2.08 -8.83
C ILE A 21 -27.22 -2.52 -9.94
N THR A 22 -26.97 -3.82 -10.03
CA THR A 22 -26.15 -4.44 -11.08
C THR A 22 -26.98 -5.15 -12.14
N VAL A 23 -28.17 -5.65 -11.79
CA VAL A 23 -29.10 -6.31 -12.71
C VAL A 23 -30.13 -5.32 -13.21
N ARG A 24 -30.17 -5.08 -14.52
CA ARG A 24 -31.05 -4.10 -15.14
C ARG A 24 -32.02 -4.78 -16.13
N SER A 25 -33.11 -4.11 -16.40
CA SER A 25 -34.02 -4.57 -17.44
C SER A 25 -33.34 -4.57 -18.80
N GLY A 26 -33.39 -5.73 -19.49
CA GLY A 26 -32.66 -5.97 -20.75
C GLY A 26 -31.35 -6.72 -20.62
N ASP A 27 -30.86 -6.95 -19.41
CA ASP A 27 -29.68 -7.79 -19.19
C ASP A 27 -30.01 -9.29 -19.29
N TYR A 28 -29.01 -10.10 -19.62
CA TYR A 28 -29.17 -11.55 -19.59
C TYR A 28 -29.36 -12.05 -18.15
N LEU A 29 -30.35 -12.91 -17.93
CA LEU A 29 -30.57 -13.56 -16.65
C LEU A 29 -29.44 -14.55 -16.38
N SER A 30 -28.69 -14.33 -15.33
CA SER A 30 -27.55 -15.16 -14.89
C SER A 30 -27.58 -15.31 -13.38
N GLU A 31 -27.37 -16.54 -12.91
CA GLU A 31 -27.29 -16.83 -11.47
C GLU A 31 -26.19 -16.02 -10.80
N ASP A 32 -25.00 -15.94 -11.44
CA ASP A 32 -23.87 -15.15 -10.92
C ASP A 32 -24.22 -13.67 -10.78
N ALA A 33 -24.99 -13.11 -11.74
CA ALA A 33 -25.41 -11.70 -11.68
C ALA A 33 -26.42 -11.48 -10.53
N LEU A 34 -27.34 -12.39 -10.33
CA LEU A 34 -28.33 -12.36 -9.22
C LEU A 34 -27.62 -12.51 -7.87
N GLU A 35 -26.68 -13.45 -7.74
CA GLU A 35 -25.90 -13.63 -6.51
C GLU A 35 -25.11 -12.38 -6.17
N LYS A 36 -24.45 -11.78 -7.15
CA LYS A 36 -23.69 -10.54 -6.97
C LYS A 36 -24.60 -9.38 -6.56
N GLU A 37 -25.78 -9.24 -7.19
CA GLU A 37 -26.79 -8.23 -6.82
C GLU A 37 -27.20 -8.38 -5.35
N THR A 38 -27.53 -9.60 -4.91
CA THR A 38 -27.94 -9.85 -3.52
C THR A 38 -26.82 -9.57 -2.51
N GLU A 39 -25.58 -9.88 -2.83
CA GLU A 39 -24.44 -9.59 -1.97
C GLU A 39 -24.22 -8.07 -1.81
N LEU A 40 -24.28 -7.33 -2.92
CA LEU A 40 -24.13 -5.88 -2.91
C LEU A 40 -25.28 -5.19 -2.14
N ARG A 41 -26.52 -5.61 -2.41
CA ARG A 41 -27.71 -5.11 -1.69
C ARG A 41 -27.65 -5.43 -0.20
N ALA A 42 -27.28 -6.66 0.16
CA ALA A 42 -27.14 -7.04 1.56
C ALA A 42 -26.06 -6.20 2.25
N SER A 43 -24.92 -5.97 1.60
CA SER A 43 -23.86 -5.11 2.14
C SER A 43 -24.32 -3.65 2.29
N ALA A 44 -25.08 -3.11 1.31
CA ALA A 44 -25.64 -1.77 1.38
C ALA A 44 -26.57 -1.61 2.58
N MET A 45 -27.43 -2.60 2.83
CA MET A 45 -28.35 -2.57 3.97
C MET A 45 -27.61 -2.72 5.30
N ARG A 46 -26.57 -3.57 5.39
CA ARG A 46 -25.70 -3.64 6.59
C ARG A 46 -24.97 -2.34 6.87
N ARG A 47 -24.65 -1.54 5.86
CA ARG A 47 -24.10 -0.17 6.04
C ARG A 47 -25.12 0.84 6.58
N LYS A 48 -26.41 0.54 6.43
CA LYS A 48 -27.54 1.38 6.93
C LYS A 48 -28.08 0.92 8.28
N GLY A 49 -27.38 0.04 8.98
CA GLY A 49 -27.77 -0.38 10.32
C GLY A 49 -28.44 -1.75 10.41
N TYR A 50 -28.77 -2.41 9.32
CA TYR A 50 -29.49 -3.69 9.35
C TYR A 50 -28.52 -4.87 9.60
N PHE A 51 -28.09 -4.98 10.86
CA PHE A 51 -27.19 -6.05 11.30
C PHE A 51 -27.78 -7.45 11.04
N GLY A 52 -26.96 -8.35 10.52
CA GLY A 52 -27.37 -9.72 10.23
C GLY A 52 -28.19 -9.91 8.95
N PHE A 53 -28.44 -8.84 8.19
CA PHE A 53 -29.08 -8.94 6.88
C PHE A 53 -28.11 -9.55 5.86
N THR A 54 -28.50 -10.66 5.22
CA THR A 54 -27.63 -11.44 4.33
C THR A 54 -28.35 -11.74 3.01
N LYS A 55 -27.60 -12.22 2.01
CA LYS A 55 -28.15 -12.68 0.73
C LYS A 55 -29.21 -13.79 0.88
N ASN A 56 -29.22 -14.53 1.98
CA ASN A 56 -30.18 -15.61 2.19
C ASN A 56 -31.62 -15.14 2.41
N TYR A 57 -31.84 -13.84 2.63
CA TYR A 57 -33.17 -13.23 2.70
C TYR A 57 -33.77 -12.95 1.33
N PHE A 58 -33.02 -13.09 0.25
CA PHE A 58 -33.52 -12.92 -1.10
C PHE A 58 -34.02 -14.22 -1.68
N SER A 59 -35.11 -14.15 -2.45
CA SER A 59 -35.56 -15.20 -3.36
C SER A 59 -35.97 -14.59 -4.69
N PHE A 60 -35.80 -15.33 -5.76
CA PHE A 60 -36.08 -14.90 -7.12
C PHE A 60 -37.12 -15.83 -7.75
N GLU A 61 -38.05 -15.24 -8.45
CA GLU A 61 -39.00 -15.95 -9.30
C GLU A 61 -38.92 -15.35 -10.71
N ALA A 62 -38.67 -16.22 -11.70
CA ALA A 62 -38.58 -15.82 -13.10
C ALA A 62 -39.82 -16.31 -13.85
N ASP A 63 -40.66 -15.40 -14.35
CA ASP A 63 -41.78 -15.73 -15.22
C ASP A 63 -41.28 -15.73 -16.67
N THR A 64 -41.26 -16.93 -17.27
CA THR A 64 -40.87 -17.18 -18.66
C THR A 64 -42.07 -17.52 -19.55
N LEU A 65 -43.29 -17.53 -19.01
CA LEU A 65 -44.47 -18.01 -19.72
C LEU A 65 -45.04 -16.97 -20.71
N ASN A 66 -44.79 -15.68 -20.47
CA ASN A 66 -45.41 -14.61 -21.23
C ASN A 66 -44.61 -14.18 -22.48
N SER A 67 -43.35 -14.60 -22.62
CA SER A 67 -42.53 -14.30 -23.78
C SER A 67 -41.40 -15.32 -23.91
N PRO A 68 -41.07 -15.82 -25.12
CA PRO A 68 -40.02 -16.82 -25.31
C PRO A 68 -38.60 -16.21 -25.10
N ASP A 69 -38.44 -14.90 -25.27
CA ASP A 69 -37.13 -14.24 -25.26
C ASP A 69 -36.91 -13.31 -24.06
N THR A 70 -37.90 -13.16 -23.19
CA THR A 70 -37.80 -12.29 -22.00
C THR A 70 -38.42 -12.95 -20.78
N ALA A 71 -37.80 -12.78 -19.61
CA ALA A 71 -38.33 -13.24 -18.34
C ALA A 71 -38.67 -12.05 -17.44
N GLY A 72 -39.88 -12.07 -16.85
CA GLY A 72 -40.25 -11.20 -15.75
C GLY A 72 -39.56 -11.67 -14.47
N LEU A 73 -38.74 -10.83 -13.86
CA LEU A 73 -38.02 -11.17 -12.63
C LEU A 73 -38.69 -10.50 -11.42
N LEU A 74 -39.13 -11.32 -10.47
CA LEU A 74 -39.58 -10.89 -9.14
C LEU A 74 -38.49 -11.20 -8.11
N MET A 75 -37.95 -10.15 -7.48
CA MET A 75 -37.06 -10.27 -6.34
C MET A 75 -37.84 -10.06 -5.05
N THR A 76 -37.94 -11.08 -4.22
CA THR A 76 -38.63 -11.05 -2.94
C THR A 76 -37.62 -11.02 -1.80
N VAL A 77 -37.78 -10.08 -0.88
CA VAL A 77 -37.04 -10.01 0.37
C VAL A 77 -37.88 -10.58 1.50
N LYS A 78 -37.37 -11.61 2.17
CA LYS A 78 -38.05 -12.26 3.29
C LYS A 78 -37.86 -11.47 4.57
N GLU A 79 -38.82 -11.57 5.49
CA GLU A 79 -38.71 -11.06 6.86
C GLU A 79 -37.65 -11.79 7.67
N TYR A 80 -37.15 -11.15 8.73
CA TYR A 80 -36.26 -11.80 9.68
C TYR A 80 -36.98 -12.93 10.41
N THR A 81 -36.41 -14.13 10.35
CA THR A 81 -36.92 -15.32 11.09
C THR A 81 -35.83 -15.87 12.00
N ARG A 82 -36.15 -16.06 13.26
CA ARG A 82 -35.26 -16.74 14.21
C ARG A 82 -35.37 -18.25 13.97
N ASN A 83 -34.23 -18.91 13.72
CA ASN A 83 -34.16 -20.35 13.45
C ASN A 83 -35.03 -20.84 12.28
N GLN A 84 -35.29 -20.00 11.28
CA GLN A 84 -36.12 -20.30 10.11
C GLN A 84 -37.57 -20.73 10.45
N THR A 85 -38.07 -20.34 11.63
CA THR A 85 -39.43 -20.65 12.05
C THR A 85 -40.35 -19.50 11.68
N PRO A 86 -41.34 -19.71 10.79
CA PRO A 86 -42.23 -18.63 10.31
C PRO A 86 -43.02 -17.90 11.41
N GLU A 87 -43.29 -18.56 12.53
CA GLU A 87 -44.03 -17.99 13.68
C GLU A 87 -43.28 -16.80 14.35
N TYR A 88 -41.99 -16.68 14.13
CA TYR A 88 -41.16 -15.58 14.66
C TYR A 88 -40.73 -14.58 13.59
N ALA A 89 -41.49 -14.50 12.49
CA ALA A 89 -41.24 -13.51 11.44
C ALA A 89 -41.43 -12.08 12.02
N ARG A 90 -40.45 -11.25 11.81
CA ARG A 90 -40.50 -9.82 12.22
C ARG A 90 -39.80 -8.96 11.17
N PRO A 91 -40.18 -7.67 11.05
CA PRO A 91 -39.48 -6.75 10.17
C PRO A 91 -37.98 -6.63 10.51
N HIS A 92 -37.15 -6.43 9.49
CA HIS A 92 -35.76 -6.08 9.72
C HIS A 92 -35.67 -4.73 10.43
N ARG A 93 -34.81 -4.62 11.43
CA ARG A 93 -34.64 -3.41 12.23
C ARG A 93 -33.19 -2.93 12.21
N LYS A 94 -33.02 -1.63 12.45
CA LYS A 94 -31.70 -1.03 12.67
C LYS A 94 -31.15 -1.40 14.04
N TYR A 95 -29.84 -1.56 14.08
CA TYR A 95 -29.06 -1.81 15.28
C TYR A 95 -28.12 -0.65 15.55
N TYR A 96 -27.87 -0.39 16.81
CA TYR A 96 -26.92 0.60 17.29
C TYR A 96 -25.77 -0.09 18.00
N MET A 97 -24.59 0.51 17.91
CA MET A 97 -23.40 -0.01 18.59
C MET A 97 -23.56 0.10 20.10
N GLY A 98 -23.42 -1.02 20.80
CA GLY A 98 -23.37 -1.12 22.22
C GLY A 98 -21.95 -0.92 22.77
N LYS A 99 -21.56 -1.76 23.72
CA LYS A 99 -20.23 -1.72 24.31
C LYS A 99 -19.19 -2.22 23.28
N VAL A 100 -18.11 -1.45 23.08
CA VAL A 100 -16.95 -1.86 22.28
C VAL A 100 -15.81 -2.21 23.23
N THR A 101 -15.39 -3.47 23.22
CA THR A 101 -14.32 -3.98 24.10
C THR A 101 -13.11 -4.38 23.25
N LEU A 102 -11.94 -3.86 23.61
CA LEU A 102 -10.66 -4.25 23.02
C LEU A 102 -9.89 -5.10 24.05
N SER A 103 -9.61 -6.35 23.68
CA SER A 103 -8.88 -7.31 24.51
C SER A 103 -7.59 -7.73 23.83
N TYR A 104 -6.48 -7.63 24.54
CA TYR A 104 -5.16 -8.08 24.07
C TYR A 104 -4.32 -8.59 25.24
N ASP A 105 -3.21 -9.25 24.93
CA ASP A 105 -2.28 -9.82 25.90
C ASP A 105 -1.76 -8.73 26.86
N LYS A 106 -1.94 -8.94 28.17
CA LYS A 106 -1.56 -7.98 29.23
C LYS A 106 -0.06 -7.70 29.28
N ASP A 107 0.76 -8.63 28.81
CA ASP A 107 2.22 -8.46 28.75
C ASP A 107 2.67 -7.54 27.59
N LEU A 108 1.77 -7.20 26.69
CA LEU A 108 2.04 -6.30 25.60
C LEU A 108 1.96 -4.85 26.09
N LYS A 109 3.13 -4.22 26.27
CA LYS A 109 3.19 -2.78 26.51
C LYS A 109 2.80 -2.02 25.23
N PHE A 110 1.63 -1.41 25.25
CA PHE A 110 1.10 -0.66 24.11
C PHE A 110 0.38 0.60 24.60
N ASN A 111 0.42 1.64 23.76
CA ASN A 111 -0.31 2.88 24.05
C ASN A 111 -1.78 2.73 23.63
N ASP A 112 -2.68 2.61 24.61
CA ASP A 112 -4.12 2.45 24.37
C ASP A 112 -4.72 3.55 23.48
N LYS A 113 -4.17 4.76 23.51
CA LYS A 113 -4.63 5.86 22.66
C LYS A 113 -4.48 5.53 21.17
N VAL A 114 -3.40 4.84 20.79
CA VAL A 114 -3.18 4.43 19.39
C VAL A 114 -4.21 3.39 18.98
N LEU A 115 -4.50 2.39 19.83
CA LEU A 115 -5.54 1.39 19.55
C LEU A 115 -6.93 2.03 19.40
N ARG A 116 -7.27 2.95 20.30
CA ARG A 116 -8.54 3.68 20.21
C ARG A 116 -8.65 4.51 18.94
N ASN A 117 -7.58 5.13 18.49
CA ASN A 117 -7.54 5.88 17.23
C ASN A 117 -7.69 4.98 16.00
N MET A 118 -7.33 3.69 16.11
CA MET A 118 -7.52 2.70 15.03
C MET A 118 -8.95 2.17 14.98
N CYS A 119 -9.66 2.19 16.10
CA CYS A 119 -11.05 1.76 16.22
C CYS A 119 -11.98 2.91 15.81
N THR A 120 -12.80 2.68 14.80
CA THR A 120 -13.79 3.66 14.32
C THR A 120 -15.19 3.43 14.90
N LEU A 121 -15.35 2.38 15.72
CA LEU A 121 -16.61 2.01 16.33
C LEU A 121 -16.80 2.75 17.65
N HIS A 122 -17.91 3.48 17.79
CA HIS A 122 -18.25 4.19 19.03
C HIS A 122 -19.60 3.72 19.57
N PRO A 123 -19.75 3.56 20.89
CA PRO A 123 -21.03 3.26 21.49
C PRO A 123 -22.08 4.32 21.16
N GLY A 124 -23.28 3.88 20.76
CA GLY A 124 -24.39 4.76 20.38
C GLY A 124 -24.50 5.08 18.90
N ASP A 125 -23.46 4.84 18.11
CA ASP A 125 -23.51 5.03 16.65
C ASP A 125 -24.42 3.99 16.00
N LEU A 126 -25.01 4.34 14.86
CA LEU A 126 -25.73 3.37 14.02
C LEU A 126 -24.72 2.32 13.54
N TYR A 127 -25.11 1.05 13.59
CA TYR A 127 -24.28 -0.03 13.04
C TYR A 127 -23.95 0.22 11.58
N ASP A 128 -22.68 0.16 11.23
CA ASP A 128 -22.21 0.24 9.85
C ASP A 128 -21.12 -0.83 9.62
N GLU A 129 -21.41 -1.80 8.73
CA GLU A 129 -20.46 -2.85 8.37
C GLU A 129 -19.14 -2.29 7.83
N LYS A 130 -19.19 -1.15 7.13
CA LYS A 130 -17.98 -0.50 6.62
C LYS A 130 -17.05 -0.03 7.73
N GLU A 131 -17.60 0.48 8.84
CA GLU A 131 -16.81 0.91 9.99
C GLU A 131 -16.21 -0.29 10.74
N VAL A 132 -16.95 -1.41 10.81
CA VAL A 132 -16.42 -2.69 11.36
C VAL A 132 -15.23 -3.17 10.53
N ASN A 133 -15.37 -3.22 9.20
CA ASN A 133 -14.32 -3.62 8.29
C ASN A 133 -13.13 -2.63 8.30
N THR A 134 -13.40 -1.34 8.48
CA THR A 134 -12.38 -0.31 8.62
C THR A 134 -11.56 -0.52 9.89
N THR A 135 -12.21 -0.77 11.02
CA THR A 135 -11.56 -1.09 12.29
C THR A 135 -10.70 -2.35 12.18
N TYR A 136 -11.25 -3.43 11.62
CA TYR A 136 -10.51 -4.66 11.36
C TYR A 136 -9.26 -4.41 10.50
N SER A 137 -9.42 -3.70 9.39
CA SER A 137 -8.34 -3.40 8.45
C SER A 137 -7.23 -2.56 9.08
N ARG A 138 -7.59 -1.55 9.87
CA ARG A 138 -6.63 -0.68 10.57
C ARG A 138 -5.85 -1.45 11.64
N LEU A 139 -6.52 -2.24 12.45
CA LEU A 139 -5.85 -3.04 13.49
C LEU A 139 -4.92 -4.10 12.86
N SER A 140 -5.35 -4.76 11.79
CA SER A 140 -4.55 -5.71 11.02
C SER A 140 -3.32 -5.07 10.38
N ALA A 141 -3.45 -3.83 9.90
CA ALA A 141 -2.36 -3.07 9.25
C ALA A 141 -1.23 -2.69 10.21
N LEU A 142 -1.43 -2.73 11.52
CA LEU A 142 -0.36 -2.51 12.52
C LEU A 142 0.72 -3.60 12.45
N LYS A 143 0.41 -4.79 11.88
CA LYS A 143 1.34 -5.93 11.71
C LYS A 143 1.96 -6.46 13.00
N MET A 144 1.56 -5.94 14.14
CA MET A 144 1.98 -6.41 15.46
C MET A 144 1.03 -7.47 16.02
N PHE A 145 -0.12 -7.65 15.40
CA PHE A 145 -1.08 -8.70 15.68
C PHE A 145 -1.02 -9.77 14.60
N SER A 146 -1.01 -11.03 15.02
CA SER A 146 -1.10 -12.20 14.12
C SER A 146 -2.55 -12.56 13.83
N GLY A 147 -3.47 -12.14 14.68
CA GLY A 147 -4.91 -12.32 14.52
C GLY A 147 -5.66 -11.12 15.11
N VAL A 148 -6.67 -10.69 14.37
CA VAL A 148 -7.68 -9.72 14.80
C VAL A 148 -9.02 -10.41 14.65
N ASN A 149 -9.70 -10.68 15.75
CA ASN A 149 -11.03 -11.28 15.75
C ASN A 149 -12.04 -10.25 16.22
N VAL A 150 -13.06 -10.00 15.40
CA VAL A 150 -14.16 -9.07 15.72
C VAL A 150 -15.43 -9.89 15.87
N SER A 151 -15.91 -9.98 17.10
CA SER A 151 -17.15 -10.69 17.45
C SER A 151 -18.26 -9.68 17.73
N MET A 152 -19.38 -9.86 17.04
CA MET A 152 -20.56 -9.01 17.17
C MET A 152 -21.66 -9.77 17.89
N ASN A 153 -22.09 -9.27 19.03
CA ASN A 153 -23.06 -9.91 19.93
C ASN A 153 -24.37 -9.10 19.97
N PRO A 154 -25.36 -9.45 19.14
CA PRO A 154 -26.63 -8.71 19.11
C PRO A 154 -27.49 -9.00 20.34
N ARG A 155 -28.10 -7.94 20.88
CA ARG A 155 -29.12 -8.01 21.93
C ARG A 155 -30.51 -7.81 21.34
N ASP A 156 -31.51 -8.38 21.98
CA ASP A 156 -32.92 -8.21 21.55
C ASP A 156 -33.43 -6.77 21.56
N SER A 157 -32.72 -5.86 22.23
CA SER A 157 -33.03 -4.42 22.30
C SER A 157 -32.67 -3.62 21.01
N GLY A 158 -32.11 -4.24 19.97
CA GLY A 158 -31.58 -3.52 18.79
C GLY A 158 -30.21 -2.91 19.02
N ILE A 159 -29.48 -3.42 19.98
CA ILE A 159 -28.09 -3.04 20.30
C ILE A 159 -27.19 -4.21 19.92
N VAL A 160 -26.01 -3.92 19.37
CA VAL A 160 -24.97 -4.91 19.10
C VAL A 160 -23.68 -4.53 19.82
N ASP A 161 -23.22 -5.41 20.72
CA ASP A 161 -21.93 -5.26 21.38
C ASP A 161 -20.82 -5.81 20.48
N CYS A 162 -19.65 -5.18 20.53
CA CYS A 162 -18.48 -5.57 19.75
C CYS A 162 -17.33 -5.95 20.65
N ASP A 163 -16.85 -7.18 20.54
CA ASP A 163 -15.67 -7.66 21.25
C ASP A 163 -14.54 -7.92 20.23
N ILE A 164 -13.48 -7.11 20.33
CA ILE A 164 -12.31 -7.21 19.48
C ILE A 164 -11.19 -7.87 20.26
N THR A 165 -10.76 -9.05 19.82
CA THR A 165 -9.67 -9.80 20.43
C THR A 165 -8.45 -9.76 19.51
N LEU A 166 -7.32 -9.26 20.06
CA LEU A 166 -6.08 -9.09 19.35
C LEU A 166 -5.04 -10.11 19.82
N THR A 167 -4.59 -10.98 18.91
CA THR A 167 -3.55 -11.97 19.18
C THR A 167 -2.19 -11.42 18.81
N ARG A 168 -1.25 -11.42 19.77
CA ARG A 168 0.10 -10.89 19.57
C ARG A 168 0.90 -11.67 18.53
N SER A 169 1.61 -10.99 17.64
CA SER A 169 2.65 -11.56 16.79
C SER A 169 4.03 -11.49 17.48
N ARG A 170 5.04 -12.09 16.88
CA ARG A 170 6.43 -11.87 17.29
C ARG A 170 6.79 -10.41 17.07
N MET A 171 7.20 -9.72 18.15
CA MET A 171 7.51 -8.28 18.11
C MET A 171 8.84 -7.97 17.46
N GLN A 172 9.80 -8.87 17.55
CA GLN A 172 11.14 -8.69 17.00
C GLN A 172 11.66 -9.98 16.39
N GLY A 173 12.59 -9.85 15.47
CA GLY A 173 13.22 -11.00 14.85
C GLY A 173 14.37 -10.60 13.94
N PHE A 174 15.14 -11.62 13.59
CA PHE A 174 16.23 -11.52 12.64
C PHE A 174 15.89 -12.30 11.36
N LYS A 175 16.35 -11.78 10.23
CA LYS A 175 16.32 -12.48 8.96
C LYS A 175 17.74 -12.50 8.41
N VAL A 176 18.23 -13.67 8.10
CA VAL A 176 19.56 -13.88 7.51
C VAL A 176 19.38 -14.50 6.13
N ASN A 177 19.92 -13.85 5.11
CA ASN A 177 19.99 -14.37 3.74
C ASN A 177 21.46 -14.49 3.35
N LEU A 178 21.78 -15.52 2.60
CA LEU A 178 23.08 -15.69 1.96
C LEU A 178 22.84 -16.00 0.48
N GLU A 179 23.34 -15.14 -0.40
CA GLU A 179 23.15 -15.26 -1.83
C GLU A 179 24.50 -15.45 -2.52
N GLY A 180 24.57 -16.36 -3.49
CA GLY A 180 25.66 -16.43 -4.45
C GLY A 180 25.43 -15.44 -5.58
N SER A 181 26.45 -14.73 -6.02
CA SER A 181 26.37 -13.76 -7.11
C SER A 181 27.43 -14.02 -8.18
N THR A 182 27.05 -13.80 -9.43
CA THR A 182 27.96 -13.76 -10.57
C THR A 182 27.53 -12.64 -11.51
N ASN A 183 28.47 -12.05 -12.22
CA ASN A 183 28.18 -10.98 -13.17
C ASN A 183 28.89 -11.19 -14.51
N SER A 184 28.50 -10.38 -15.50
CA SER A 184 29.07 -10.45 -16.87
C SER A 184 30.56 -10.09 -16.95
N THR A 185 31.16 -9.49 -15.93
CA THR A 185 32.59 -9.18 -15.87
C THR A 185 33.43 -10.35 -15.32
N GLY A 186 32.79 -11.50 -15.04
CA GLY A 186 33.43 -12.71 -14.52
C GLY A 186 33.74 -12.67 -13.03
N LEU A 187 33.11 -11.77 -12.30
CA LEU A 187 33.18 -11.75 -10.83
C LEU A 187 32.18 -12.77 -10.24
N ILE A 188 32.67 -13.57 -9.31
CA ILE A 188 31.90 -14.55 -8.55
C ILE A 188 32.00 -14.17 -7.07
N GLY A 189 30.92 -14.29 -6.31
CA GLY A 189 30.96 -13.94 -4.91
C GLY A 189 29.78 -14.36 -4.10
N ILE A 190 29.76 -13.88 -2.87
CA ILE A 190 28.70 -14.12 -1.89
C ILE A 190 28.20 -12.80 -1.32
N SER A 191 26.91 -12.75 -1.06
CA SER A 191 26.23 -11.56 -0.50
C SER A 191 25.46 -11.94 0.76
N PRO A 192 26.10 -11.88 1.95
CA PRO A 192 25.41 -12.02 3.22
C PRO A 192 24.56 -10.79 3.51
N GLN A 193 23.34 -11.02 3.97
CA GLN A 193 22.42 -9.98 4.40
C GLN A 193 21.81 -10.35 5.75
N ILE A 194 21.85 -9.42 6.69
CA ILE A 194 21.26 -9.58 8.01
C ILE A 194 20.29 -8.42 8.25
N SER A 195 19.08 -8.74 8.61
CA SER A 195 18.08 -7.73 8.96
C SER A 195 17.51 -8.02 10.35
N TYR A 196 17.34 -6.98 11.13
CA TYR A 196 16.61 -7.00 12.38
C TYR A 196 15.38 -6.14 12.26
N TYR A 197 14.27 -6.58 12.83
CA TYR A 197 13.06 -5.77 12.93
C TYR A 197 12.49 -5.78 14.34
N HIS A 198 11.87 -4.65 14.72
CA HIS A 198 11.06 -4.51 15.92
C HIS A 198 9.76 -3.76 15.59
N LYS A 199 8.61 -4.40 15.84
CA LYS A 199 7.30 -3.90 15.39
C LYS A 199 6.63 -2.89 16.33
N ASN A 200 7.21 -2.62 17.48
CA ASN A 200 6.61 -1.77 18.52
C ASN A 200 7.67 -1.08 19.37
N ILE A 201 8.65 -0.42 18.74
CA ILE A 201 9.85 0.11 19.42
C ILE A 201 9.51 1.17 20.47
N PHE A 202 8.51 2.02 20.22
CA PHE A 202 8.06 3.09 21.12
C PHE A 202 6.67 2.84 21.71
N HIS A 203 6.20 1.59 21.73
CA HIS A 203 4.91 1.16 22.27
C HIS A 203 3.67 1.76 21.56
N GLY A 204 3.80 2.22 20.34
CA GLY A 204 2.70 2.76 19.52
C GLY A 204 2.62 2.11 18.12
N GLY A 205 3.13 0.88 17.95
CA GLY A 205 3.12 0.20 16.66
C GLY A 205 4.14 0.75 15.66
N GLN A 206 5.13 1.51 16.14
CA GLN A 206 6.23 2.00 15.30
C GLN A 206 7.15 0.83 14.96
N TRP A 207 7.45 0.70 13.69
CA TRP A 207 8.28 -0.37 13.17
C TRP A 207 9.69 0.11 12.87
N LEU A 208 10.67 -0.48 13.55
CA LEU A 208 12.09 -0.31 13.28
C LEU A 208 12.58 -1.46 12.42
N ASN A 209 13.31 -1.14 11.35
CA ASN A 209 14.10 -2.09 10.55
C ASN A 209 15.55 -1.65 10.55
N LEU A 210 16.46 -2.57 10.83
CA LEU A 210 17.88 -2.37 10.67
C LEU A 210 18.38 -3.42 9.68
N GLY A 211 19.20 -3.02 8.72
CA GLY A 211 19.76 -3.89 7.70
C GLY A 211 21.27 -3.76 7.59
N PHE A 212 21.94 -4.88 7.42
CA PHE A 212 23.34 -4.97 7.04
C PHE A 212 23.46 -5.81 5.77
N LEU A 213 24.19 -5.29 4.80
CA LEU A 213 24.51 -5.95 3.52
C LEU A 213 26.02 -6.04 3.38
N GLY A 214 26.49 -7.22 3.06
CA GLY A 214 27.84 -7.44 2.54
C GLY A 214 27.75 -8.00 1.12
N ASN A 215 28.70 -7.66 0.25
CA ASN A 215 28.88 -8.29 -1.04
C ASN A 215 30.37 -8.40 -1.33
N PHE A 216 30.86 -9.62 -1.44
CA PHE A 216 32.29 -9.93 -1.60
C PHE A 216 32.44 -10.73 -2.89
N GLN A 217 33.06 -10.11 -3.87
CA GLN A 217 33.28 -10.71 -5.19
C GLN A 217 34.73 -10.70 -5.57
N PHE A 218 35.17 -11.71 -6.30
CA PHE A 218 36.50 -11.82 -6.89
C PHE A 218 36.41 -12.41 -8.30
N LYS A 219 37.41 -12.09 -9.13
CA LYS A 219 37.47 -12.66 -10.47
C LYS A 219 38.08 -14.07 -10.38
N TYR A 220 37.44 -15.05 -11.02
CA TYR A 220 37.86 -16.45 -10.95
C TYR A 220 39.30 -16.67 -11.44
N ASN A 221 39.65 -16.04 -12.57
CA ASN A 221 40.95 -16.19 -13.20
C ASN A 221 42.01 -15.23 -12.63
N ASP A 222 41.62 -14.21 -11.86
CA ASP A 222 42.55 -13.24 -11.26
C ASP A 222 41.99 -12.76 -9.92
N ARG A 223 42.41 -13.42 -8.85
CA ARG A 223 41.95 -13.11 -7.48
C ARG A 223 42.41 -11.75 -6.94
N SER A 224 43.29 -11.05 -7.67
CA SER A 224 43.66 -9.68 -7.32
C SER A 224 42.56 -8.70 -7.59
N VAL A 225 41.71 -9.00 -8.58
CA VAL A 225 40.53 -8.21 -8.95
C VAL A 225 39.37 -8.55 -8.01
N LYS A 226 39.06 -7.62 -7.11
CA LYS A 226 38.03 -7.78 -6.07
C LYS A 226 37.02 -6.64 -6.11
N SER A 227 35.78 -6.96 -5.77
CA SER A 227 34.74 -5.98 -5.51
C SER A 227 34.11 -6.25 -4.16
N ASN A 228 34.21 -5.30 -3.25
CA ASN A 228 33.63 -5.38 -1.92
C ASN A 228 32.57 -4.29 -1.73
N GLU A 229 31.44 -4.66 -1.16
CA GLU A 229 30.38 -3.72 -0.83
C GLU A 229 29.86 -3.96 0.58
N PHE A 230 29.64 -2.88 1.33
CA PHE A 230 29.06 -2.89 2.66
C PHE A 230 27.93 -1.87 2.72
N GLY A 231 26.77 -2.30 3.19
CA GLY A 231 25.63 -1.45 3.37
C GLY A 231 25.06 -1.55 4.78
N VAL A 232 24.70 -0.42 5.36
CA VAL A 232 23.93 -0.33 6.60
C VAL A 232 22.69 0.50 6.34
N SER A 233 21.56 0.05 6.79
CA SER A 233 20.29 0.78 6.66
C SER A 233 19.51 0.76 7.95
N ALA A 234 18.80 1.86 8.22
CA ALA A 234 17.86 2.01 9.31
C ALA A 234 16.58 2.63 8.77
N GLY A 235 15.44 1.99 9.06
CA GLY A 235 14.12 2.48 8.68
C GLY A 235 13.21 2.51 9.89
N LEU A 236 12.47 3.60 10.07
CA LEU A 236 11.49 3.79 11.11
C LEU A 236 10.16 4.18 10.47
N SER A 237 9.11 3.40 10.74
CA SER A 237 7.77 3.62 10.22
C SER A 237 6.78 3.85 11.36
N PHE A 238 6.04 4.95 11.29
CA PHE A 238 4.96 5.31 12.22
C PHE A 238 3.61 5.01 11.57
N PRO A 239 2.64 4.40 12.28
CA PRO A 239 1.31 4.12 11.76
C PRO A 239 0.39 5.35 11.79
N GLU A 240 0.94 6.53 11.54
CA GLU A 240 0.25 7.83 11.51
C GLU A 240 1.03 8.82 10.66
N PHE A 241 0.39 9.92 10.27
CA PHE A 241 1.10 11.04 9.66
C PHE A 241 1.62 12.00 10.71
N LEU A 242 2.92 12.01 10.92
CA LEU A 242 3.57 12.95 11.81
C LEU A 242 3.46 14.38 11.26
N GLY A 243 2.96 15.29 12.08
CA GLY A 243 2.79 16.71 11.70
C GLY A 243 1.50 17.02 10.92
N LEU A 244 0.65 16.03 10.64
CA LEU A 244 -0.65 16.25 10.01
C LEU A 244 -1.78 15.72 10.92
N PRO A 245 -2.97 16.37 10.93
CA PRO A 245 -4.07 15.93 11.76
C PRO A 245 -4.64 14.57 11.26
N ASN A 246 -4.79 13.61 12.17
CA ASN A 246 -5.30 12.27 11.87
C ASN A 246 -6.74 12.27 11.35
N SER A 247 -7.51 13.33 11.62
CA SER A 247 -8.88 13.50 11.12
C SER A 247 -9.00 13.62 9.60
N MET A 248 -7.91 13.93 8.91
CA MET A 248 -7.88 13.99 7.44
C MET A 248 -7.95 12.61 6.76
N PHE A 249 -7.68 11.53 7.51
CA PHE A 249 -7.48 10.19 6.94
C PHE A 249 -8.42 9.17 7.55
N LYS A 250 -9.68 9.20 7.09
CA LYS A 250 -10.78 8.35 7.61
C LYS A 250 -10.94 6.99 6.90
N GLY A 251 -10.06 6.60 6.00
CA GLY A 251 -10.19 5.36 5.23
C GLY A 251 -9.74 4.09 6.00
N PRO A 252 -9.96 2.89 5.41
CA PRO A 252 -9.53 1.61 5.99
C PRO A 252 -8.01 1.41 6.00
N SER A 253 -7.28 2.20 5.24
CA SER A 253 -5.81 2.17 5.21
C SER A 253 -5.22 3.01 6.32
N VAL A 254 -4.24 2.45 7.01
CA VAL A 254 -3.43 3.18 8.00
C VAL A 254 -2.38 3.99 7.28
N PRO A 255 -2.41 5.33 7.40
CA PRO A 255 -1.37 6.18 6.86
C PRO A 255 -0.04 5.92 7.59
N ARG A 256 1.08 6.08 6.88
CA ARG A 256 2.41 5.85 7.44
C ARG A 256 3.32 7.04 7.20
N THR A 257 4.10 7.38 8.23
CA THR A 257 5.29 8.22 8.06
C THR A 257 6.51 7.33 8.09
N GLU A 258 7.38 7.47 7.13
CA GLU A 258 8.60 6.68 6.97
C GLU A 258 9.82 7.58 7.04
N ILE A 259 10.77 7.21 7.89
CA ILE A 259 12.09 7.85 8.01
C ILE A 259 13.12 6.78 7.70
N ASN A 260 13.91 6.98 6.66
CA ASN A 260 14.94 6.02 6.28
C ASN A 260 16.30 6.71 6.22
N ALA A 261 17.34 5.98 6.63
CA ALA A 261 18.73 6.36 6.48
C ALA A 261 19.54 5.15 6.04
N SER A 262 20.47 5.34 5.12
CA SER A 262 21.37 4.29 4.70
C SER A 262 22.74 4.82 4.34
N TYR A 263 23.76 3.98 4.58
CA TYR A 263 25.11 4.18 4.13
C TYR A 263 25.53 2.97 3.31
N ASN A 264 26.11 3.19 2.14
CA ASN A 264 26.66 2.17 1.28
C ASN A 264 28.10 2.53 0.90
N TYR A 265 29.01 1.62 1.15
CA TYR A 265 30.40 1.66 0.71
C TYR A 265 30.62 0.58 -0.32
N GLN A 266 31.16 0.96 -1.48
CA GLN A 266 31.49 0.06 -2.57
C GLN A 266 32.91 0.32 -3.04
N ASN A 267 33.75 -0.71 -2.98
CA ASN A 267 35.10 -0.69 -3.51
C ASN A 267 35.21 -1.66 -4.67
N ARG A 268 35.39 -1.13 -5.87
CA ARG A 268 35.60 -1.86 -7.12
C ARG A 268 36.98 -1.57 -7.67
N PRO A 269 37.51 -2.38 -8.60
CA PRO A 269 38.75 -2.10 -9.27
C PRO A 269 38.78 -0.72 -9.93
N GLU A 270 37.64 -0.28 -10.45
CA GLU A 270 37.52 0.95 -11.22
C GLU A 270 37.35 2.19 -10.35
N TYR A 271 36.74 2.05 -9.16
CA TYR A 271 36.47 3.18 -8.25
C TYR A 271 36.10 2.72 -6.83
N THR A 272 36.18 3.65 -5.90
CA THR A 272 35.58 3.52 -4.58
C THR A 272 34.41 4.52 -4.47
N ARG A 273 33.22 4.05 -4.08
CA ARG A 273 32.02 4.86 -3.93
C ARG A 273 31.48 4.81 -2.51
N ASN A 274 31.24 5.98 -1.94
CA ASN A 274 30.52 6.18 -0.68
C ASN A 274 29.19 6.84 -0.98
N MET A 275 28.10 6.27 -0.47
CA MET A 275 26.78 6.81 -0.66
C MET A 275 26.03 6.87 0.68
N ILE A 276 25.54 8.05 1.03
CA ILE A 276 24.65 8.27 2.16
C ILE A 276 23.30 8.68 1.59
N SER A 277 22.22 8.05 2.05
CA SER A 277 20.88 8.43 1.66
C SER A 277 20.01 8.57 2.90
N THR A 278 19.12 9.55 2.90
CA THR A 278 18.09 9.72 3.92
C THR A 278 16.79 10.19 3.27
N SER A 279 15.68 9.76 3.80
CA SER A 279 14.37 10.19 3.34
C SER A 279 13.39 10.30 4.49
N TYR A 280 12.49 11.27 4.38
CA TYR A 280 11.31 11.43 5.20
C TYR A 280 10.11 11.48 4.28
N GLY A 281 9.09 10.68 4.55
CA GLY A 281 7.96 10.59 3.64
C GLY A 281 6.70 10.04 4.25
N TYR A 282 5.64 10.16 3.48
CA TYR A 282 4.29 9.70 3.78
C TYR A 282 3.85 8.65 2.79
N SER A 283 3.24 7.58 3.26
CA SER A 283 2.67 6.55 2.40
C SER A 283 1.29 6.14 2.87
N GLY A 284 0.46 5.69 1.94
CA GLY A 284 -0.87 5.21 2.23
C GLY A 284 -1.56 4.63 1.02
N SER A 285 -2.76 4.08 1.24
CA SER A 285 -3.61 3.62 0.16
C SER A 285 -5.04 4.13 0.31
N LEU A 286 -5.72 4.30 -0.81
CA LEU A 286 -7.09 4.75 -0.93
C LEU A 286 -7.89 3.77 -1.80
N ARG A 287 -9.21 3.95 -1.87
CA ARG A 287 -10.10 3.15 -2.73
C ARG A 287 -9.94 1.64 -2.51
N ASN A 288 -9.95 1.21 -1.23
CA ASN A 288 -9.82 -0.22 -0.85
C ASN A 288 -8.55 -0.88 -1.40
N GLY A 289 -7.42 -0.15 -1.34
CA GLY A 289 -6.12 -0.66 -1.80
C GLY A 289 -5.87 -0.58 -3.31
N LYS A 290 -6.80 0.03 -4.09
CA LYS A 290 -6.61 0.21 -5.53
C LYS A 290 -5.73 1.41 -5.89
N PHE A 291 -5.63 2.40 -5.02
CA PHE A 291 -4.74 3.55 -5.21
C PHE A 291 -3.74 3.62 -4.06
N PHE A 292 -2.48 3.58 -4.38
CA PHE A 292 -1.36 3.64 -3.44
C PHE A 292 -0.50 4.86 -3.76
N TYR A 293 -0.04 5.58 -2.74
CA TYR A 293 0.85 6.73 -2.89
C TYR A 293 1.98 6.72 -1.88
N GLN A 294 3.12 7.27 -2.30
CA GLN A 294 4.27 7.59 -1.47
C GLN A 294 4.70 9.02 -1.82
N PHE A 295 4.72 9.89 -0.86
CA PHE A 295 5.19 11.26 -1.02
C PHE A 295 6.36 11.50 -0.07
N TYR A 296 7.50 11.81 -0.63
CA TYR A 296 8.73 12.13 0.08
C TYR A 296 9.00 13.64 -0.05
N PRO A 297 8.54 14.48 0.89
CA PRO A 297 8.87 15.91 0.88
C PRO A 297 10.37 16.16 0.99
N ILE A 298 11.10 15.27 1.66
CA ILE A 298 12.55 15.38 1.84
C ILE A 298 13.21 14.05 1.46
N GLN A 299 14.06 14.10 0.46
CA GLN A 299 15.02 13.06 0.11
C GLN A 299 16.40 13.70 -0.04
N ALA A 300 17.40 13.13 0.58
CA ALA A 300 18.78 13.58 0.42
C ALA A 300 19.68 12.39 0.11
N LYS A 301 20.58 12.57 -0.86
CA LYS A 301 21.56 11.57 -1.26
C LYS A 301 22.87 12.23 -1.54
N ILE A 302 23.94 11.74 -0.94
CA ILE A 302 25.30 12.19 -1.17
C ILE A 302 26.08 11.02 -1.78
N VAL A 303 26.67 11.25 -2.92
CA VAL A 303 27.55 10.28 -3.60
C VAL A 303 28.94 10.89 -3.70
N ARG A 304 29.93 10.15 -3.21
CA ARG A 304 31.35 10.49 -3.32
C ARG A 304 32.11 9.34 -3.91
N LEU A 305 32.79 9.63 -5.01
CA LEU A 305 33.72 8.70 -5.66
C LEU A 305 35.15 9.10 -5.30
N THR A 306 35.94 8.11 -5.00
CA THR A 306 37.38 8.24 -4.73
C THR A 306 38.12 7.10 -5.45
N ASN A 307 39.42 7.18 -5.57
CA ASN A 307 40.27 6.13 -6.18
C ASN A 307 39.77 5.74 -7.59
N LEU A 308 39.45 6.74 -8.43
CA LEU A 308 39.06 6.47 -9.80
C LEU A 308 40.26 6.00 -10.62
N ASP A 309 40.18 4.80 -11.22
CA ASP A 309 41.21 4.26 -12.08
C ASP A 309 41.44 5.14 -13.31
N PRO A 310 42.69 5.50 -13.68
CA PRO A 310 42.95 6.37 -14.83
C PRO A 310 42.45 5.83 -16.16
N ASN A 311 42.54 4.50 -16.38
CA ASN A 311 42.05 3.89 -17.62
C ASN A 311 40.54 3.93 -17.68
N PHE A 312 39.86 3.71 -16.56
CA PHE A 312 38.42 3.84 -16.45
C PHE A 312 37.98 5.29 -16.69
N TYR A 313 38.68 6.27 -16.10
CA TYR A 313 38.41 7.70 -16.35
C TYR A 313 38.55 8.06 -17.83
N THR A 314 39.57 7.54 -18.52
CA THR A 314 39.76 7.77 -19.97
C THR A 314 38.59 7.20 -20.78
N THR A 315 38.10 6.04 -20.39
CA THR A 315 36.90 5.43 -21.02
C THR A 315 35.64 6.27 -20.81
N LEU A 316 35.49 6.82 -19.60
CA LEU A 316 34.38 7.72 -19.28
C LEU A 316 34.43 9.05 -20.04
N SER A 317 35.64 9.59 -20.26
CA SER A 317 35.81 10.89 -20.94
C SER A 317 35.33 10.89 -22.39
N GLY A 318 35.27 9.73 -23.03
CA GLY A 318 34.70 9.53 -24.37
C GLY A 318 33.17 9.63 -24.42
N ASN A 319 32.48 9.54 -23.28
CA ASN A 319 31.01 9.63 -23.21
C ASN A 319 30.58 10.61 -22.10
N PRO A 320 30.12 11.81 -22.45
CA PRO A 320 29.74 12.84 -21.47
C PRO A 320 28.68 12.37 -20.45
N PHE A 321 27.69 11.60 -20.88
CA PHE A 321 26.64 11.07 -19.99
C PHE A 321 27.19 10.09 -18.95
N MET A 322 28.09 9.21 -19.38
CA MET A 322 28.76 8.29 -18.44
C MET A 322 29.65 9.05 -17.47
N ARG A 323 30.41 10.01 -17.96
CA ARG A 323 31.28 10.85 -17.09
C ARG A 323 30.50 11.52 -15.98
N ASP A 324 29.36 12.13 -16.30
CA ASP A 324 28.52 12.85 -15.35
C ASP A 324 27.86 11.90 -14.33
N ALA A 325 27.55 10.65 -14.71
CA ALA A 325 27.05 9.63 -13.80
C ALA A 325 28.08 9.16 -12.77
N TYR A 326 29.38 9.33 -13.05
CA TYR A 326 30.50 8.96 -12.14
C TYR A 326 31.17 10.20 -11.51
N GLN A 327 30.39 11.19 -11.15
CA GLN A 327 30.85 12.36 -10.43
C GLN A 327 30.33 12.40 -8.99
N ASN A 328 31.02 13.19 -8.16
CA ASN A 328 30.49 13.52 -6.85
C ASN A 328 29.26 14.40 -7.00
N HIS A 329 28.18 14.03 -6.35
CA HIS A 329 26.96 14.83 -6.39
C HIS A 329 26.19 14.76 -5.07
N PHE A 330 25.40 15.78 -4.85
CA PHE A 330 24.52 15.94 -3.71
C PHE A 330 23.11 16.23 -4.19
N ASP A 331 22.21 15.29 -3.99
CA ASP A 331 20.82 15.40 -4.37
C ASP A 331 19.99 15.71 -3.13
N VAL A 332 19.23 16.80 -3.14
CA VAL A 332 18.21 17.10 -2.13
C VAL A 332 16.95 17.55 -2.83
N GLY A 333 15.88 16.84 -2.57
CA GLY A 333 14.65 17.13 -3.28
C GLY A 333 13.44 16.44 -2.69
N SER A 334 12.42 16.30 -3.50
CA SER A 334 11.17 15.64 -3.18
C SER A 334 10.82 14.61 -4.24
N GLY A 335 10.07 13.57 -3.83
CA GLY A 335 9.60 12.52 -4.72
C GLY A 335 8.15 12.17 -4.47
N LEU A 336 7.45 11.78 -5.52
CA LEU A 336 6.09 11.28 -5.49
C LEU A 336 6.00 9.99 -6.32
N VAL A 337 5.44 8.96 -5.72
CA VAL A 337 5.03 7.75 -6.44
C VAL A 337 3.53 7.58 -6.25
N ALA A 338 2.79 7.49 -7.34
CA ALA A 338 1.38 7.16 -7.36
C ALA A 338 1.18 5.89 -8.17
N TYR A 339 0.45 4.94 -7.59
CA TYR A 339 0.15 3.65 -8.23
C TYR A 339 -1.35 3.39 -8.14
N TYR A 340 -1.96 3.13 -9.27
CA TYR A 340 -3.36 2.74 -9.37
C TYR A 340 -3.49 1.38 -10.03
N THR A 341 -4.38 0.53 -9.51
CA THR A 341 -4.69 -0.77 -10.10
C THR A 341 -6.19 -1.03 -10.09
N THR A 342 -6.68 -1.73 -11.08
CA THR A 342 -8.10 -2.15 -11.14
C THR A 342 -8.38 -3.32 -10.21
N SER A 343 -7.35 -4.11 -9.84
CA SER A 343 -7.45 -5.21 -8.87
C SER A 343 -6.57 -4.96 -7.66
N SER A 344 -7.14 -5.11 -6.46
CA SER A 344 -6.41 -5.07 -5.18
C SER A 344 -6.02 -6.46 -4.66
N SER A 345 -6.34 -7.53 -5.40
CA SER A 345 -5.99 -8.90 -5.02
C SER A 345 -4.49 -9.16 -5.13
N LEU A 346 -3.91 -9.87 -4.14
CA LEU A 346 -2.51 -10.32 -4.19
C LEU A 346 -2.25 -11.36 -5.30
N VAL A 347 -3.27 -12.15 -5.63
CA VAL A 347 -3.25 -13.12 -6.73
C VAL A 347 -4.48 -12.85 -7.59
N PRO A 348 -4.38 -11.97 -8.58
CA PRO A 348 -5.51 -11.66 -9.44
C PRO A 348 -5.93 -12.89 -10.26
N LYS A 349 -7.23 -13.20 -10.22
CA LYS A 349 -7.85 -14.23 -11.06
C LYS A 349 -8.50 -13.66 -12.32
N GLU A 350 -8.57 -12.35 -12.42
CA GLU A 350 -9.18 -11.61 -13.52
C GLU A 350 -8.14 -10.74 -14.20
N THR A 351 -8.38 -10.39 -15.45
CA THR A 351 -7.60 -9.40 -16.20
C THR A 351 -7.59 -8.08 -15.44
N TYR A 352 -6.42 -7.50 -15.22
CA TYR A 352 -6.29 -6.22 -14.53
C TYR A 352 -5.28 -5.29 -15.19
N GLU A 353 -5.42 -4.01 -14.89
CA GLU A 353 -4.57 -2.93 -15.37
C GLU A 353 -3.97 -2.18 -14.19
N TYR A 354 -2.78 -1.61 -14.42
CA TYR A 354 -2.18 -0.68 -13.47
C TYR A 354 -1.50 0.49 -14.17
N LEU A 355 -1.46 1.60 -13.45
CA LEU A 355 -0.75 2.82 -13.81
C LEU A 355 0.17 3.19 -12.66
N ARG A 356 1.45 3.44 -12.95
CA ARG A 356 2.41 3.96 -11.99
C ARG A 356 3.01 5.25 -12.50
N LEU A 357 2.89 6.30 -11.74
CA LEU A 357 3.53 7.60 -11.97
C LEU A 357 4.61 7.81 -10.91
N GLN A 358 5.81 8.14 -11.33
CA GLN A 358 6.88 8.58 -10.46
C GLN A 358 7.35 9.98 -10.89
N LEU A 359 7.46 10.87 -9.91
CA LEU A 359 7.96 12.23 -10.10
C LEU A 359 9.06 12.47 -9.07
N ASP A 360 10.21 12.92 -9.53
CA ASP A 360 11.34 13.29 -8.69
C ASP A 360 11.78 14.70 -9.07
N ALA A 361 12.00 15.55 -8.07
CA ALA A 361 12.53 16.90 -8.26
C ALA A 361 13.66 17.15 -7.26
N SER A 362 14.84 17.49 -7.73
CA SER A 362 16.02 17.75 -6.90
C SER A 362 16.55 19.15 -7.10
N GLY A 363 17.19 19.71 -6.06
CA GLY A 363 17.93 20.95 -6.09
C GLY A 363 17.11 22.24 -6.12
N ASN A 364 15.79 22.18 -6.29
CA ASN A 364 14.96 23.38 -6.45
C ASN A 364 14.92 24.25 -5.20
N VAL A 365 14.76 23.65 -4.04
CA VAL A 365 14.79 24.38 -2.76
C VAL A 365 16.19 24.93 -2.48
N LEU A 366 17.23 24.16 -2.79
CA LEU A 366 18.62 24.57 -2.62
C LEU A 366 18.96 25.76 -3.51
N SER A 367 18.41 25.84 -4.70
CA SER A 367 18.67 26.94 -5.64
C SER A 367 18.23 28.31 -5.13
N LEU A 368 17.27 28.36 -4.18
CA LEU A 368 16.87 29.60 -3.51
C LEU A 368 18.01 30.23 -2.68
N PHE A 369 18.94 29.39 -2.23
CA PHE A 369 20.08 29.78 -1.40
C PHE A 369 21.37 29.96 -2.20
N ASN A 370 21.33 29.96 -3.53
CA ASN A 370 22.48 30.04 -4.43
C ASN A 370 23.40 31.26 -4.15
N LYS A 371 22.83 32.37 -3.68
CA LYS A 371 23.61 33.57 -3.35
C LYS A 371 24.57 33.38 -2.16
N ALA A 372 24.23 32.48 -1.24
CA ALA A 372 25.02 32.17 -0.05
C ALA A 372 26.02 31.00 -0.26
N MET A 373 25.95 30.29 -1.41
CA MET A 373 26.79 29.13 -1.69
C MET A 373 28.07 29.51 -2.41
N ARG A 374 29.16 28.78 -2.09
CA ARG A 374 30.44 28.86 -2.81
C ARG A 374 30.29 28.33 -4.23
N ARG A 375 31.11 28.82 -5.16
CA ARG A 375 31.22 28.25 -6.52
C ARG A 375 32.56 27.53 -6.66
N ASP A 376 32.54 26.48 -7.48
CA ASP A 376 33.77 25.89 -7.99
C ASP A 376 34.30 26.66 -9.21
N ASP A 377 35.44 26.20 -9.74
CA ASP A 377 36.10 26.80 -10.93
C ASP A 377 35.26 26.65 -12.21
N TYR A 378 34.28 25.72 -12.24
CA TYR A 378 33.38 25.47 -13.34
C TYR A 378 32.05 26.22 -13.21
N GLY A 379 31.89 27.00 -12.13
CA GLY A 379 30.70 27.81 -11.87
C GLY A 379 29.57 27.09 -11.13
N SER A 380 29.73 25.80 -10.80
CA SER A 380 28.73 25.04 -10.04
C SER A 380 28.69 25.46 -8.57
N ARG A 381 27.49 25.48 -7.99
CA ARG A 381 27.29 25.79 -6.56
C ARG A 381 27.55 24.55 -5.73
N LEU A 382 28.28 24.74 -4.62
CA LEU A 382 28.74 23.65 -3.77
C LEU A 382 28.05 23.66 -2.40
N ILE A 383 27.70 22.46 -1.92
CA ILE A 383 27.31 22.16 -0.56
C ILE A 383 28.32 21.12 -0.03
N TRP A 384 28.98 21.44 1.09
CA TRP A 384 30.05 20.56 1.65
C TRP A 384 31.10 20.15 0.60
N ASN A 385 31.54 21.11 -0.23
CA ASN A 385 32.49 20.90 -1.34
C ASN A 385 31.99 19.87 -2.39
N THR A 386 30.69 19.68 -2.53
CA THR A 386 30.10 18.78 -3.51
C THR A 386 29.05 19.53 -4.31
N PRO A 387 29.05 19.47 -5.67
CA PRO A 387 28.00 20.05 -6.48
C PRO A 387 26.65 19.43 -6.15
N TYR A 388 25.60 20.23 -6.07
CA TYR A 388 24.27 19.69 -5.91
C TYR A 388 23.59 19.54 -7.28
N SER A 389 22.82 18.45 -7.43
CA SER A 389 22.08 18.17 -8.66
C SER A 389 20.76 18.94 -8.68
N GLN A 390 20.45 19.53 -9.84
CA GLN A 390 19.19 20.22 -10.06
C GLN A 390 18.48 19.65 -11.29
N TYR A 391 17.39 18.93 -11.06
CA TYR A 391 16.64 18.26 -12.11
C TYR A 391 15.18 18.02 -11.75
N ILE A 392 14.38 17.74 -12.77
CA ILE A 392 13.04 17.15 -12.67
C ILE A 392 13.03 15.87 -13.52
N ARG A 393 12.50 14.81 -12.95
CA ARG A 393 12.32 13.53 -13.64
C ARG A 393 10.89 13.05 -13.47
N SER A 394 10.31 12.55 -14.56
CA SER A 394 9.00 11.92 -14.58
C SER A 394 9.08 10.57 -15.28
N GLU A 395 8.44 9.56 -14.72
CA GLU A 395 8.32 8.23 -15.29
C GLU A 395 6.87 7.77 -15.20
N LEU A 396 6.32 7.30 -16.31
CA LEU A 396 4.98 6.74 -16.40
C LEU A 396 5.09 5.29 -16.86
N THR A 397 4.47 4.39 -16.11
CA THR A 397 4.36 2.97 -16.46
C THR A 397 2.88 2.60 -16.56
N LEU A 398 2.52 1.99 -17.68
CA LEU A 398 1.21 1.38 -17.93
C LEU A 398 1.41 -0.12 -18.05
N GLY A 399 0.63 -0.90 -17.33
CA GLY A 399 0.69 -2.35 -17.42
C GLY A 399 -0.70 -2.96 -17.50
N LYS A 400 -0.79 -4.05 -18.26
CA LYS A 400 -2.00 -4.86 -18.36
C LYS A 400 -1.62 -6.33 -18.29
N THR A 401 -2.31 -7.06 -17.42
CA THR A 401 -2.17 -8.51 -17.32
C THR A 401 -3.46 -9.15 -17.80
N PHE A 402 -3.36 -9.93 -18.84
CA PHE A 402 -4.48 -10.72 -19.38
C PHE A 402 -4.45 -12.09 -18.73
N VAL A 403 -5.52 -12.45 -18.04
CA VAL A 403 -5.70 -13.80 -17.48
C VAL A 403 -6.57 -14.60 -18.43
N PHE A 404 -6.15 -15.81 -18.79
CA PHE A 404 -6.84 -16.65 -19.75
C PHE A 404 -6.56 -18.15 -19.51
N GLY A 405 -7.16 -19.00 -20.35
CA GLY A 405 -6.99 -20.45 -20.29
C GLY A 405 -8.01 -21.13 -19.39
N ARG A 406 -7.95 -22.45 -19.38
CA ARG A 406 -8.88 -23.26 -18.56
C ARG A 406 -8.59 -23.06 -17.08
N ASN A 407 -9.58 -22.55 -16.32
CA ASN A 407 -9.49 -22.23 -14.89
C ASN A 407 -8.51 -21.08 -14.59
N ASP A 408 -8.36 -20.09 -15.49
CA ASP A 408 -7.56 -18.86 -15.27
C ASP A 408 -6.11 -19.14 -14.83
N ARG A 409 -5.52 -20.21 -15.36
CA ARG A 409 -4.15 -20.64 -14.97
C ARG A 409 -3.04 -20.04 -15.81
N GLN A 410 -3.37 -19.30 -16.86
CA GLN A 410 -2.41 -18.68 -17.74
C GLN A 410 -2.54 -17.15 -17.67
N ALA A 411 -1.44 -16.46 -17.73
CA ALA A 411 -1.44 -15.01 -17.76
C ALA A 411 -0.36 -14.48 -18.73
N LEU A 412 -0.72 -13.44 -19.47
CA LEU A 412 0.21 -12.64 -20.27
C LEU A 412 0.28 -11.24 -19.68
N ALA A 413 1.44 -10.85 -19.16
CA ALA A 413 1.68 -9.52 -18.66
C ALA A 413 2.41 -8.66 -19.70
N THR A 414 1.86 -7.48 -19.96
CA THR A 414 2.44 -6.48 -20.86
C THR A 414 2.70 -5.19 -20.10
N ARG A 415 3.77 -4.48 -20.47
CA ARG A 415 4.14 -3.21 -19.85
C ARG A 415 4.71 -2.25 -20.87
N ILE A 416 4.26 -1.00 -20.82
CA ILE A 416 4.82 0.14 -21.56
C ILE A 416 5.32 1.13 -20.53
N MET A 417 6.54 1.60 -20.68
CA MET A 417 7.16 2.57 -19.79
C MET A 417 7.77 3.69 -20.61
N GLY A 418 7.54 4.92 -20.21
CA GLY A 418 8.15 6.11 -20.76
C GLY A 418 8.59 7.06 -19.64
N GLY A 419 9.72 7.70 -19.85
CA GLY A 419 10.24 8.65 -18.86
C GLY A 419 10.94 9.81 -19.53
N VAL A 420 10.92 10.95 -18.84
CA VAL A 420 11.58 12.18 -19.25
C VAL A 420 12.34 12.73 -18.03
N GLY A 421 13.58 13.12 -18.25
CA GLY A 421 14.41 13.82 -17.28
C GLY A 421 14.95 15.11 -17.89
N TYR A 422 14.95 16.17 -17.10
CA TYR A 422 15.46 17.46 -17.48
C TYR A 422 16.37 18.02 -16.38
N ALA A 423 17.66 18.12 -16.71
CA ALA A 423 18.66 18.76 -15.87
C ALA A 423 18.73 20.27 -16.21
N TYR A 424 18.89 21.08 -15.21
CA TYR A 424 18.98 22.56 -15.38
C TYR A 424 19.72 23.21 -14.20
N GLY A 425 19.96 24.51 -14.33
CA GLY A 425 20.54 25.32 -13.24
C GLY A 425 21.95 24.88 -12.86
N ASN A 426 22.09 24.15 -11.73
CA ASN A 426 23.38 23.71 -11.22
C ASN A 426 23.86 22.36 -11.79
N SER A 427 23.07 21.71 -12.65
CA SER A 427 23.40 20.43 -13.28
C SER A 427 23.51 20.58 -14.79
N SER A 428 24.49 19.91 -15.39
CA SER A 428 24.68 19.82 -16.83
C SER A 428 24.05 18.55 -17.44
N ALA A 429 23.88 17.50 -16.64
CA ALA A 429 23.26 16.24 -17.01
C ALA A 429 22.55 15.55 -15.82
N LEU A 430 21.82 14.49 -16.11
CA LEU A 430 21.07 13.66 -15.15
C LEU A 430 21.83 12.40 -14.82
#